data_973099760db5ab93adbbc4ff6b1be6c2
#
_entry.id   973099760db5ab93adbbc4ff6b1be6c2
#
_cell.length_a   1.000
_cell.length_b   1.000
_cell.length_c   1.000
_cell.angle_alpha   90.00
_cell.angle_beta   90.00
_cell.angle_gamma   90.00
#
_symmetry.space_group_name_H-M   'P 1'
#
loop_
_entity.id
_entity.type
_entity.pdbx_description
1 polymer ?
#
loop_
_entity_poly.entity_id
_entity_poly.type
_entity_poly.pdbx_seq_one_letter_code
_entity_poly.pdbx_strand_id
1 'polypeptide(L)'
;VEEDVPLKEMLEGCICCSGAEKTEAQIQSLLHDQEFDVLIIETTGAAHPVEALDAVYSPLFADKLNIKGIVTVADSRLWLDRSNLTPQVRSLFMEQIRHAHLLLANKTDLLTESEQAQVVYELQGFNAKAFILQTTNGRVPLKLLQNIQSTARVSKDDIVTARIGESFNLGSRLIRFDTSFTQEQFENWVRSLPDTVYRMKGYVPIEGIKNPMLFQYAYGMVQWLPEYIKMEPNLVIIGENINNLKIIS
;
A
#
# COMPACT_ATOMS: atom_id res chain seq x y z
N VAL A 1 -4.00 -22.46 9.47
CA VAL A 1 -3.20 -21.51 10.26
C VAL A 1 -2.58 -22.35 11.36
N GLU A 2 -1.26 -22.32 11.53
CA GLU A 2 -0.62 -22.96 12.67
C GLU A 2 -1.12 -22.29 13.95
N GLU A 3 -1.34 -23.08 15.01
CA GLU A 3 -2.00 -22.62 16.25
C GLU A 3 -1.28 -21.46 16.97
N ASP A 4 -0.05 -21.13 16.60
CA ASP A 4 0.80 -20.14 17.24
C ASP A 4 0.87 -18.78 16.51
N VAL A 5 0.14 -18.57 15.40
CA VAL A 5 0.12 -17.28 14.70
C VAL A 5 -1.00 -16.40 15.23
N PRO A 6 -0.69 -15.25 15.86
CA PRO A 6 -1.71 -14.33 16.32
C PRO A 6 -2.59 -13.84 15.16
N LEU A 7 -3.90 -14.07 15.26
CA LEU A 7 -4.88 -13.62 14.28
C LEU A 7 -5.83 -12.61 14.91
N LYS A 8 -6.03 -11.47 14.23
CA LYS A 8 -7.09 -10.50 14.58
C LYS A 8 -8.02 -10.33 13.39
N GLU A 9 -9.27 -10.63 13.59
CA GLU A 9 -10.32 -10.46 12.58
C GLU A 9 -11.09 -9.16 12.80
N MET A 10 -11.39 -8.47 11.70
CA MET A 10 -12.27 -7.30 11.69
C MET A 10 -13.68 -7.73 11.25
N LEU A 11 -14.58 -7.87 12.20
CA LEU A 11 -15.94 -8.38 11.96
C LEU A 11 -16.91 -7.32 11.37
N GLU A 12 -16.58 -6.02 11.48
CA GLU A 12 -17.45 -4.93 11.02
C GLU A 12 -16.65 -3.90 10.22
N GLY A 13 -16.98 -3.77 8.94
CA GLY A 13 -16.40 -2.78 8.02
C GLY A 13 -15.14 -3.27 7.33
N CYS A 14 -14.96 -2.85 6.08
CA CYS A 14 -13.70 -3.07 5.37
C CYS A 14 -12.65 -2.03 5.80
N ILE A 15 -11.38 -2.37 5.66
CA ILE A 15 -10.24 -1.46 5.91
C ILE A 15 -10.43 -0.11 5.20
N CYS A 16 -11.10 -0.11 4.05
CA CYS A 16 -11.23 1.04 3.15
C CYS A 16 -12.43 1.98 3.42
N CYS A 17 -13.51 1.55 4.09
CA CYS A 17 -14.75 2.35 4.10
C CYS A 17 -15.08 3.07 5.42
N SER A 18 -14.87 2.43 6.56
CA SER A 18 -15.13 3.00 7.90
C SER A 18 -14.20 2.41 8.95
N GLY A 19 -13.28 1.59 8.50
CA GLY A 19 -12.41 0.79 9.34
C GLY A 19 -11.00 1.36 9.53
N ALA A 20 -10.64 2.49 8.90
CA ALA A 20 -9.27 3.01 9.00
C ALA A 20 -8.87 3.28 10.46
N GLU A 21 -9.71 3.95 11.24
CA GLU A 21 -9.46 4.20 12.67
C GLU A 21 -9.46 2.92 13.49
N LYS A 22 -10.38 1.98 13.18
CA LYS A 22 -10.43 0.67 13.85
C LYS A 22 -9.20 -0.16 13.50
N THR A 23 -8.77 -0.16 12.24
CA THR A 23 -7.56 -0.84 11.79
C THR A 23 -6.32 -0.25 12.45
N GLU A 24 -6.24 1.08 12.51
CA GLU A 24 -5.17 1.80 13.19
C GLU A 24 -5.07 1.40 14.68
N ALA A 25 -6.21 1.38 15.39
CA ALA A 25 -6.26 0.96 16.78
C ALA A 25 -5.86 -0.51 16.97
N GLN A 26 -6.25 -1.40 16.05
CA GLN A 26 -5.88 -2.81 16.11
C GLN A 26 -4.39 -3.04 15.82
N ILE A 27 -3.83 -2.35 14.83
CA ILE A 27 -2.38 -2.41 14.56
C ILE A 27 -1.61 -1.88 15.76
N GLN A 28 -2.05 -0.76 16.34
CA GLN A 28 -1.43 -0.20 17.53
C GLN A 28 -1.48 -1.19 18.72
N SER A 29 -2.61 -1.85 18.93
CA SER A 29 -2.72 -2.92 19.94
C SER A 29 -1.76 -4.09 19.67
N LEU A 30 -1.68 -4.55 18.40
CA LEU A 30 -0.74 -5.61 18.04
C LEU A 30 0.71 -5.22 18.28
N LEU A 31 1.10 -4.00 17.94
CA LEU A 31 2.46 -3.47 18.16
C LEU A 31 2.80 -3.28 19.65
N HIS A 32 1.78 -3.13 20.51
CA HIS A 32 1.95 -3.01 21.95
C HIS A 32 1.98 -4.36 22.65
N ASP A 33 1.09 -5.29 22.25
CA ASP A 33 0.79 -6.51 22.97
C ASP A 33 1.70 -7.69 22.58
N GLN A 34 2.37 -7.59 21.42
CA GLN A 34 3.08 -8.73 20.83
C GLN A 34 4.35 -8.31 20.10
N GLU A 35 5.37 -9.17 20.17
CA GLU A 35 6.55 -9.09 19.32
C GLU A 35 6.35 -9.99 18.10
N PHE A 36 6.52 -9.43 16.90
CA PHE A 36 6.46 -10.16 15.64
C PHE A 36 7.40 -9.52 14.60
N ASP A 37 7.92 -10.33 13.71
CA ASP A 37 8.80 -9.87 12.62
C ASP A 37 8.02 -9.45 11.37
N VAL A 38 6.84 -10.03 11.15
CA VAL A 38 6.02 -9.82 9.95
C VAL A 38 4.55 -9.70 10.31
N LEU A 39 3.91 -8.65 9.80
CA LEU A 39 2.46 -8.46 9.83
C LEU A 39 1.91 -8.72 8.41
N ILE A 40 0.98 -9.66 8.30
CA ILE A 40 0.25 -9.92 7.06
C ILE A 40 -1.17 -9.38 7.22
N ILE A 41 -1.58 -8.54 6.28
CA ILE A 41 -2.91 -7.95 6.26
C ILE A 41 -3.65 -8.49 5.04
N GLU A 42 -4.69 -9.27 5.27
CA GLU A 42 -5.61 -9.70 4.23
C GLU A 42 -6.77 -8.72 4.14
N THR A 43 -7.01 -8.21 2.94
CA THR A 43 -8.14 -7.33 2.64
C THR A 43 -9.26 -8.10 1.94
N THR A 44 -10.47 -7.56 1.97
CA THR A 44 -11.56 -8.09 1.15
C THR A 44 -11.26 -7.93 -0.33
N GLY A 45 -11.83 -8.79 -1.19
CA GLY A 45 -11.69 -8.68 -2.64
C GLY A 45 -12.22 -7.37 -3.24
N ALA A 46 -12.99 -6.58 -2.47
CA ALA A 46 -13.50 -5.27 -2.87
C ALA A 46 -12.64 -4.10 -2.38
N ALA A 47 -11.49 -4.36 -1.73
CA ALA A 47 -10.63 -3.30 -1.21
C ALA A 47 -9.81 -2.62 -2.32
N HIS A 48 -9.77 -1.29 -2.28
CA HIS A 48 -8.87 -0.52 -3.12
C HIS A 48 -7.46 -0.51 -2.49
N PRO A 49 -6.38 -0.80 -3.24
CA PRO A 49 -5.03 -0.94 -2.67
C PRO A 49 -4.54 0.31 -1.93
N VAL A 50 -4.78 1.50 -2.49
CA VAL A 50 -4.36 2.78 -1.88
C VAL A 50 -5.10 3.04 -0.56
N GLU A 51 -6.40 2.72 -0.48
CA GLU A 51 -7.18 2.88 0.73
C GLU A 51 -6.76 1.89 1.83
N ALA A 52 -6.42 0.66 1.43
CA ALA A 52 -5.87 -0.31 2.36
C ALA A 52 -4.52 0.15 2.94
N LEU A 53 -3.66 0.76 2.12
CA LEU A 53 -2.40 1.34 2.59
C LEU A 53 -2.59 2.53 3.51
N ASP A 54 -3.57 3.40 3.24
CA ASP A 54 -3.89 4.56 4.08
C ASP A 54 -4.23 4.13 5.52
N ALA A 55 -4.96 3.02 5.68
CA ALA A 55 -5.27 2.46 6.98
C ALA A 55 -4.05 1.87 7.72
N VAL A 56 -3.06 1.38 6.97
CA VAL A 56 -1.84 0.77 7.53
C VAL A 56 -0.77 1.81 7.84
N TYR A 57 -0.67 2.86 7.03
CA TYR A 57 0.31 3.94 7.20
C TYR A 57 -0.23 5.06 8.11
N SER A 58 -0.41 4.75 9.38
CA SER A 58 -0.72 5.80 10.35
C SER A 58 0.54 6.56 10.79
N PRO A 59 0.47 7.89 10.95
CA PRO A 59 1.53 8.69 11.55
C PRO A 59 1.95 8.23 12.95
N LEU A 60 1.10 7.49 13.66
CA LEU A 60 1.34 7.00 15.01
C LEU A 60 2.38 5.88 15.08
N PHE A 61 2.56 5.13 13.99
CA PHE A 61 3.45 3.96 13.95
C PHE A 61 4.18 3.76 12.61
N ALA A 62 4.16 4.77 11.75
CA ALA A 62 4.80 4.68 10.43
C ALA A 62 6.32 4.46 10.51
N ASP A 63 6.96 4.82 11.62
CA ASP A 63 8.37 4.57 11.89
C ASP A 63 8.65 3.14 12.39
N LYS A 64 7.62 2.41 12.82
CA LYS A 64 7.71 1.03 13.31
C LYS A 64 7.42 -0.02 12.25
N LEU A 65 6.70 0.36 11.19
CA LEU A 65 6.27 -0.54 10.12
C LEU A 65 7.00 -0.22 8.81
N ASN A 66 7.43 -1.27 8.13
CA ASN A 66 8.00 -1.17 6.79
C ASN A 66 7.20 -2.08 5.86
N ILE A 67 6.40 -1.50 4.96
CA ILE A 67 5.63 -2.28 3.99
C ILE A 67 6.58 -2.95 3.02
N LYS A 68 6.53 -4.26 3.00
CA LYS A 68 7.36 -5.10 2.13
C LYS A 68 6.79 -5.21 0.72
N GLY A 69 5.49 -5.17 0.57
CA GLY A 69 4.87 -5.20 -0.75
C GLY A 69 3.39 -5.52 -0.70
N ILE A 70 2.77 -5.42 -1.87
CA ILE A 70 1.38 -5.79 -2.12
C ILE A 70 1.38 -7.08 -2.93
N VAL A 71 0.73 -8.11 -2.39
CA VAL A 71 0.48 -9.36 -3.09
C VAL A 71 -0.96 -9.36 -3.57
N THR A 72 -1.15 -9.47 -4.88
CA THR A 72 -2.49 -9.59 -5.47
C THR A 72 -2.71 -10.99 -5.99
N VAL A 73 -3.77 -11.64 -5.51
CA VAL A 73 -4.21 -12.94 -6.01
C VAL A 73 -5.25 -12.70 -7.10
N ALA A 74 -4.86 -12.86 -8.35
CA ALA A 74 -5.72 -12.64 -9.51
C ALA A 74 -6.30 -13.97 -10.01
N ASP A 75 -7.62 -14.01 -10.19
CA ASP A 75 -8.29 -15.11 -10.88
C ASP A 75 -7.98 -15.03 -12.37
N SER A 76 -7.22 -16.01 -12.88
CA SER A 76 -6.76 -16.02 -14.27
C SER A 76 -7.90 -16.17 -15.27
N ARG A 77 -8.97 -16.90 -14.95
CA ARG A 77 -10.17 -16.98 -15.80
C ARG A 77 -10.89 -15.63 -15.84
N LEU A 78 -11.07 -15.00 -14.67
CA LEU A 78 -11.67 -13.68 -14.57
C LEU A 78 -10.87 -12.62 -15.36
N TRP A 79 -9.53 -12.74 -15.40
CA TRP A 79 -8.68 -11.87 -16.20
C TRP A 79 -9.00 -11.98 -17.69
N LEU A 80 -9.16 -13.17 -18.22
CA LEU A 80 -9.53 -13.41 -19.62
C LEU A 80 -10.94 -12.86 -19.93
N ASP A 81 -11.87 -13.04 -18.99
CA ASP A 81 -13.27 -12.64 -19.14
C ASP A 81 -13.57 -11.21 -18.65
N ARG A 82 -12.53 -10.41 -18.34
CA ARG A 82 -12.67 -9.08 -17.71
C ARG A 82 -13.49 -8.06 -18.50
N SER A 83 -13.64 -8.26 -19.80
CA SER A 83 -14.51 -7.42 -20.62
C SER A 83 -16.00 -7.54 -20.24
N ASN A 84 -16.39 -8.65 -19.63
CA ASN A 84 -17.75 -8.95 -19.21
C ASN A 84 -18.08 -8.38 -17.81
N LEU A 85 -17.07 -7.85 -17.09
CA LEU A 85 -17.27 -7.22 -15.80
C LEU A 85 -17.95 -5.85 -15.94
N THR A 86 -18.70 -5.46 -14.92
CA THR A 86 -19.21 -4.08 -14.84
C THR A 86 -18.03 -3.10 -14.80
N PRO A 87 -18.21 -1.86 -15.31
CA PRO A 87 -17.12 -0.87 -15.35
C PRO A 87 -16.45 -0.65 -13.98
N GLN A 88 -17.23 -0.62 -12.90
CA GLN A 88 -16.73 -0.41 -11.54
C GLN A 88 -15.86 -1.57 -11.07
N VAL A 89 -16.35 -2.81 -11.22
CA VAL A 89 -15.61 -4.03 -10.83
C VAL A 89 -14.35 -4.16 -11.67
N ARG A 90 -14.45 -3.93 -12.97
CA ARG A 90 -13.28 -3.96 -13.86
C ARG A 90 -12.24 -2.92 -13.47
N SER A 91 -12.66 -1.68 -13.19
CA SER A 91 -11.74 -0.62 -12.75
C SER A 91 -11.00 -1.02 -11.48
N LEU A 92 -11.73 -1.49 -10.46
CA LEU A 92 -11.12 -1.95 -9.22
C LEU A 92 -10.13 -3.11 -9.45
N PHE A 93 -10.52 -4.10 -10.24
CA PHE A 93 -9.67 -5.24 -10.58
C PHE A 93 -8.38 -4.80 -11.28
N MET A 94 -8.48 -3.85 -12.21
CA MET A 94 -7.32 -3.26 -12.88
C MET A 94 -6.40 -2.50 -11.90
N GLU A 95 -6.96 -1.74 -10.95
CA GLU A 95 -6.17 -1.04 -9.92
C GLU A 95 -5.46 -2.02 -8.97
N GLN A 96 -6.13 -3.12 -8.57
CA GLN A 96 -5.51 -4.16 -7.75
C GLN A 96 -4.31 -4.81 -8.46
N ILE A 97 -4.41 -5.04 -9.78
CA ILE A 97 -3.31 -5.58 -10.58
C ILE A 97 -2.21 -4.54 -10.79
N ARG A 98 -2.57 -3.29 -11.06
CA ARG A 98 -1.61 -2.19 -11.29
C ARG A 98 -0.68 -1.97 -10.11
N HIS A 99 -1.20 -2.03 -8.89
CA HIS A 99 -0.45 -1.74 -7.68
C HIS A 99 0.22 -2.97 -7.04
N ALA A 100 0.05 -4.15 -7.63
CA ALA A 100 0.70 -5.36 -7.13
C ALA A 100 2.22 -5.33 -7.35
N HIS A 101 2.95 -5.84 -6.37
CA HIS A 101 4.39 -6.12 -6.45
C HIS A 101 4.63 -7.58 -6.81
N LEU A 102 3.79 -8.47 -6.27
CA LEU A 102 3.70 -9.87 -6.62
C LEU A 102 2.27 -10.15 -7.09
N LEU A 103 2.13 -10.63 -8.32
CA LEU A 103 0.88 -11.11 -8.90
C LEU A 103 0.86 -12.63 -8.89
N LEU A 104 -0.05 -13.19 -8.15
CA LEU A 104 -0.36 -14.62 -8.22
C LEU A 104 -1.46 -14.81 -9.26
N ALA A 105 -1.09 -15.19 -10.49
CA ALA A 105 -2.02 -15.62 -11.51
C ALA A 105 -2.58 -16.99 -11.11
N ASN A 106 -3.66 -16.97 -10.32
CA ASN A 106 -4.22 -18.14 -9.66
C ASN A 106 -5.27 -18.84 -10.52
N LYS A 107 -5.61 -20.08 -10.15
CA LYS A 107 -6.57 -20.95 -10.85
C LYS A 107 -6.11 -21.31 -12.28
N THR A 108 -4.81 -21.45 -12.50
CA THR A 108 -4.26 -21.79 -13.80
C THR A 108 -4.64 -23.22 -14.25
N ASP A 109 -5.01 -24.08 -13.30
CA ASP A 109 -5.59 -25.39 -13.56
C ASP A 109 -6.91 -25.37 -14.35
N LEU A 110 -7.60 -24.22 -14.38
CA LEU A 110 -8.84 -24.03 -15.16
C LEU A 110 -8.58 -23.55 -16.59
N LEU A 111 -7.34 -23.39 -16.99
CA LEU A 111 -6.92 -22.82 -18.26
C LEU A 111 -6.09 -23.81 -19.10
N THR A 112 -6.24 -23.71 -20.40
CA THR A 112 -5.32 -24.36 -21.35
C THR A 112 -3.93 -23.71 -21.30
N GLU A 113 -2.91 -24.39 -21.78
CA GLU A 113 -1.54 -23.85 -21.84
C GLU A 113 -1.47 -22.53 -22.64
N SER A 114 -2.24 -22.42 -23.74
CA SER A 114 -2.31 -21.20 -24.54
C SER A 114 -2.94 -20.04 -23.75
N GLU A 115 -4.03 -20.30 -23.02
CA GLU A 115 -4.68 -19.29 -22.17
C GLU A 115 -3.78 -18.86 -21.01
N GLN A 116 -3.04 -19.80 -20.39
CA GLN A 116 -2.05 -19.49 -19.35
C GLN A 116 -0.95 -18.56 -19.86
N ALA A 117 -0.39 -18.85 -21.05
CA ALA A 117 0.60 -18.00 -21.69
C ALA A 117 0.04 -16.61 -22.01
N GLN A 118 -1.20 -16.53 -22.50
CA GLN A 118 -1.91 -15.27 -22.78
C GLN A 118 -2.07 -14.45 -21.50
N VAL A 119 -2.53 -15.05 -20.39
CA VAL A 119 -2.69 -14.38 -19.11
C VAL A 119 -1.38 -13.76 -18.63
N VAL A 120 -0.28 -14.51 -18.64
CA VAL A 120 1.02 -14.01 -18.21
C VAL A 120 1.47 -12.86 -19.11
N TYR A 121 1.35 -13.00 -20.41
CA TYR A 121 1.74 -11.98 -21.38
C TYR A 121 0.96 -10.68 -21.18
N GLU A 122 -0.37 -10.78 -21.04
CA GLU A 122 -1.23 -9.62 -20.85
C GLU A 122 -1.02 -8.94 -19.49
N LEU A 123 -0.89 -9.73 -18.39
CA LEU A 123 -0.58 -9.20 -17.07
C LEU A 123 0.78 -8.50 -17.04
N GLN A 124 1.80 -9.08 -17.71
CA GLN A 124 3.12 -8.47 -17.82
C GLN A 124 3.09 -7.19 -18.64
N GLY A 125 2.26 -7.13 -19.68
CA GLY A 125 2.02 -5.91 -20.47
C GLY A 125 1.31 -4.83 -19.67
N PHE A 126 0.41 -5.22 -18.76
CA PHE A 126 -0.36 -4.29 -17.95
C PHE A 126 0.41 -3.79 -16.72
N ASN A 127 1.11 -4.67 -16.02
CA ASN A 127 2.01 -4.32 -14.92
C ASN A 127 3.40 -4.94 -15.15
N ALA A 128 4.22 -4.25 -15.94
CA ALA A 128 5.56 -4.68 -16.30
C ALA A 128 6.52 -4.80 -15.09
N LYS A 129 6.14 -4.25 -13.95
CA LYS A 129 6.97 -4.16 -12.74
C LYS A 129 6.69 -5.28 -11.76
N ALA A 130 5.49 -5.85 -11.78
CA ALA A 130 5.13 -6.94 -10.91
C ALA A 130 5.89 -8.22 -11.28
N PHE A 131 6.30 -8.97 -10.26
CA PHE A 131 6.67 -10.36 -10.47
C PHE A 131 5.39 -11.19 -10.60
N ILE A 132 5.27 -11.95 -11.69
CA ILE A 132 4.09 -12.77 -11.95
C ILE A 132 4.42 -14.23 -11.70
N LEU A 133 3.66 -14.86 -10.82
CA LEU A 133 3.73 -16.29 -10.54
C LEU A 133 2.41 -16.96 -10.92
N GLN A 134 2.48 -17.94 -11.81
CA GLN A 134 1.34 -18.84 -12.06
C GLN A 134 1.18 -19.80 -10.88
N THR A 135 -0.05 -19.95 -10.41
CA THR A 135 -0.34 -20.78 -9.24
C THR A 135 -1.72 -21.42 -9.28
N THR A 136 -1.87 -22.46 -8.49
CA THR A 136 -3.14 -23.13 -8.21
C THR A 136 -3.32 -23.17 -6.70
N ASN A 137 -4.53 -22.86 -6.22
CA ASN A 137 -4.84 -22.78 -4.79
C ASN A 137 -3.95 -21.79 -4.00
N GLY A 138 -3.49 -20.72 -4.65
CA GLY A 138 -2.69 -19.68 -4.00
C GLY A 138 -1.31 -20.14 -3.50
N ARG A 139 -0.80 -21.28 -3.96
CA ARG A 139 0.50 -21.81 -3.51
C ARG A 139 1.63 -20.89 -3.95
N VAL A 140 2.40 -20.42 -2.99
CA VAL A 140 3.56 -19.55 -3.23
C VAL A 140 4.74 -20.00 -2.35
N PRO A 141 5.95 -20.09 -2.90
CA PRO A 141 7.14 -20.38 -2.10
C PRO A 141 7.38 -19.27 -1.07
N LEU A 142 7.58 -19.64 0.21
CA LEU A 142 7.80 -18.68 1.29
C LEU A 142 8.96 -17.71 1.00
N LYS A 143 10.03 -18.20 0.34
CA LYS A 143 11.17 -17.37 -0.08
C LYS A 143 10.77 -16.21 -0.99
N LEU A 144 9.73 -16.36 -1.83
CA LEU A 144 9.25 -15.27 -2.66
C LEU A 144 8.59 -14.20 -1.81
N LEU A 145 7.78 -14.57 -0.82
CA LEU A 145 7.15 -13.62 0.10
C LEU A 145 8.20 -12.87 0.95
N GLN A 146 9.22 -13.57 1.42
CA GLN A 146 10.32 -12.98 2.19
C GLN A 146 11.15 -11.98 1.36
N ASN A 147 11.24 -12.19 0.04
CA ASN A 147 12.08 -11.40 -0.87
C ASN A 147 11.28 -10.35 -1.68
N ILE A 148 9.99 -10.14 -1.40
CA ILE A 148 9.18 -9.13 -2.11
C ILE A 148 9.85 -7.74 -2.07
N GLN A 149 10.74 -7.46 -1.12
CA GLN A 149 11.45 -6.19 -0.96
C GLN A 149 12.96 -6.31 -0.82
N SER A 150 13.58 -7.17 -1.51
CA SER A 150 15.04 -7.13 -1.54
C SER A 150 15.54 -5.96 -2.41
N THR A 151 15.46 -4.71 -1.89
CA THR A 151 16.32 -3.61 -2.36
C THR A 151 17.75 -3.77 -1.85
N ALA A 152 18.06 -4.88 -1.19
CA ALA A 152 19.39 -5.19 -0.73
C ALA A 152 20.27 -5.49 -1.94
N ARG A 153 21.23 -4.59 -2.19
CA ARG A 153 22.48 -4.79 -2.93
C ARG A 153 22.54 -6.10 -3.71
N VAL A 154 22.20 -6.03 -4.98
CA VAL A 154 22.34 -7.12 -5.93
C VAL A 154 23.79 -7.58 -5.94
N SER A 155 24.06 -8.77 -5.45
CA SER A 155 25.24 -9.52 -5.90
C SER A 155 24.98 -9.96 -7.34
N LYS A 156 26.02 -9.97 -8.18
CA LYS A 156 25.89 -10.23 -9.62
C LYS A 156 25.31 -11.59 -10.01
N ASP A 157 25.01 -12.45 -9.04
CA ASP A 157 24.57 -13.83 -9.26
C ASP A 157 23.07 -14.09 -9.08
N ASP A 158 22.27 -13.07 -8.63
CA ASP A 158 20.83 -13.19 -8.42
C ASP A 158 20.00 -12.38 -9.44
N ILE A 159 19.96 -12.86 -10.67
CA ILE A 159 19.21 -12.20 -11.77
C ILE A 159 17.69 -12.16 -11.53
N VAL A 160 17.14 -13.05 -10.70
CA VAL A 160 15.69 -13.13 -10.41
C VAL A 160 15.26 -12.16 -9.32
N THR A 161 16.11 -11.86 -8.36
CA THR A 161 15.83 -10.95 -7.24
C THR A 161 15.93 -9.46 -7.60
N ALA A 162 16.72 -9.11 -8.62
CA ALA A 162 16.95 -7.72 -9.03
C ALA A 162 15.71 -7.02 -9.61
N ARG A 163 14.75 -7.77 -10.16
CA ARG A 163 13.55 -7.20 -10.79
C ARG A 163 12.42 -6.85 -9.82
N ILE A 164 12.41 -7.43 -8.64
CA ILE A 164 11.34 -7.19 -7.64
C ILE A 164 11.58 -5.89 -6.86
N GLY A 165 12.81 -5.44 -6.69
CA GLY A 165 13.19 -4.34 -5.80
C GLY A 165 13.21 -2.93 -6.40
N GLU A 166 13.33 -2.78 -7.73
CA GLU A 166 13.54 -1.47 -8.36
C GLU A 166 12.28 -0.77 -8.88
N SER A 167 11.10 -1.33 -8.65
CA SER A 167 9.92 -1.00 -9.44
C SER A 167 8.68 -0.56 -8.67
N PHE A 168 8.79 -0.16 -7.40
CA PHE A 168 7.60 0.28 -6.66
C PHE A 168 7.04 1.58 -7.22
N ASN A 169 5.88 1.51 -7.88
CA ASN A 169 5.14 2.72 -8.22
C ASN A 169 4.45 3.28 -6.99
N LEU A 170 3.69 2.45 -6.29
CA LEU A 170 2.97 2.83 -5.08
C LEU A 170 3.85 2.58 -3.86
N GLY A 171 4.09 3.62 -3.10
CA GLY A 171 4.89 3.56 -1.88
C GLY A 171 4.42 4.57 -0.84
N SER A 172 5.11 4.62 0.28
CA SER A 172 4.91 5.65 1.28
C SER A 172 6.22 6.34 1.62
N ARG A 173 6.09 7.57 2.10
CA ARG A 173 7.20 8.36 2.62
C ARG A 173 6.79 9.06 3.89
N LEU A 174 7.55 8.85 4.96
CA LEU A 174 7.41 9.57 6.21
C LEU A 174 8.29 10.82 6.17
N ILE A 175 7.71 11.98 6.46
CA ILE A 175 8.39 13.26 6.64
C ILE A 175 8.28 13.62 8.12
N ARG A 176 9.36 14.08 8.74
CA ARG A 176 9.35 14.70 10.06
C ARG A 176 9.61 16.19 9.91
N PHE A 177 8.92 16.99 10.72
CA PHE A 177 9.04 18.44 10.67
C PHE A 177 9.76 18.96 11.91
N ASP A 178 10.82 19.70 11.68
CA ASP A 178 11.58 20.40 12.72
C ASP A 178 11.20 21.88 12.82
N THR A 179 10.41 22.39 11.86
CA THR A 179 9.96 23.77 11.75
C THR A 179 8.46 23.85 11.57
N SER A 180 7.85 24.97 11.94
CA SER A 180 6.44 25.26 11.67
C SER A 180 6.27 26.05 10.37
N PHE A 181 5.08 25.98 9.79
CA PHE A 181 4.71 26.62 8.54
C PHE A 181 3.44 27.46 8.75
N THR A 182 3.23 28.49 7.92
CA THR A 182 1.88 29.02 7.78
C THR A 182 1.00 28.01 7.04
N GLN A 183 -0.29 27.99 7.32
CA GLN A 183 -1.22 27.09 6.63
C GLN A 183 -1.16 27.31 5.11
N GLU A 184 -1.07 28.56 4.67
CA GLU A 184 -0.96 28.92 3.26
C GLU A 184 0.32 28.36 2.59
N GLN A 185 1.47 28.47 3.26
CA GLN A 185 2.73 27.89 2.74
C GLN A 185 2.60 26.37 2.56
N PHE A 186 2.05 25.69 3.55
CA PHE A 186 1.88 24.25 3.49
C PHE A 186 0.88 23.84 2.39
N GLU A 187 -0.26 24.50 2.27
CA GLU A 187 -1.21 24.22 1.21
C GLU A 187 -0.69 24.53 -0.19
N ASN A 188 0.13 25.58 -0.35
CA ASN A 188 0.78 25.87 -1.62
C ASN A 188 1.77 24.77 -2.03
N TRP A 189 2.52 24.24 -1.05
CA TRP A 189 3.36 23.07 -1.30
C TRP A 189 2.51 21.86 -1.70
N VAL A 190 1.43 21.57 -1.00
CA VAL A 190 0.52 20.45 -1.34
C VAL A 190 -0.02 20.58 -2.77
N ARG A 191 -0.43 21.79 -3.19
CA ARG A 191 -0.90 22.07 -4.56
C ARG A 191 0.19 21.91 -5.62
N SER A 192 1.45 22.01 -5.25
CA SER A 192 2.59 21.80 -6.17
C SER A 192 2.97 20.34 -6.38
N LEU A 193 2.39 19.43 -5.58
CA LEU A 193 2.69 18.02 -5.68
C LEU A 193 2.05 17.42 -6.94
N PRO A 194 2.67 16.39 -7.54
CA PRO A 194 2.11 15.72 -8.71
C PRO A 194 0.85 14.92 -8.36
N ASP A 195 0.01 14.69 -9.35
CA ASP A 195 -1.23 13.89 -9.23
C ASP A 195 -0.97 12.44 -8.81
N THR A 196 0.28 12.00 -8.83
CA THR A 196 0.71 10.70 -8.32
C THR A 196 0.74 10.61 -6.80
N VAL A 197 0.51 11.71 -6.09
CA VAL A 197 0.27 11.74 -4.64
C VAL A 197 -1.20 11.51 -4.37
N TYR A 198 -1.55 10.37 -3.79
CA TYR A 198 -2.93 9.96 -3.59
C TYR A 198 -3.48 10.27 -2.22
N ARG A 199 -2.65 10.08 -1.17
CA ARG A 199 -3.03 10.28 0.22
C ARG A 199 -1.91 10.94 1.01
N MET A 200 -2.29 11.77 1.97
CA MET A 200 -1.40 12.24 3.02
C MET A 200 -2.16 12.30 4.34
N LYS A 201 -1.49 11.90 5.42
CA LYS A 201 -2.03 11.99 6.78
C LYS A 201 -0.88 12.30 7.74
N GLY A 202 -1.06 13.26 8.64
CA GLY A 202 -0.02 13.58 9.60
C GLY A 202 -0.34 14.77 10.48
N TYR A 203 0.59 15.06 11.37
CA TYR A 203 0.52 16.15 12.34
C TYR A 203 1.47 17.26 11.90
N VAL A 204 0.90 18.33 11.36
CA VAL A 204 1.65 19.45 10.77
C VAL A 204 1.74 20.61 11.76
N PRO A 205 2.95 21.08 12.09
CA PRO A 205 3.13 22.20 12.99
C PRO A 205 2.81 23.50 12.24
N ILE A 206 1.76 24.20 12.71
CA ILE A 206 1.32 25.47 12.13
C ILE A 206 1.72 26.64 13.04
N GLU A 207 2.26 27.71 12.43
CA GLU A 207 2.65 28.92 13.15
C GLU A 207 1.49 29.51 13.96
N GLY A 208 1.77 29.87 15.21
CA GLY A 208 0.78 30.44 16.12
C GLY A 208 -0.17 29.40 16.76
N ILE A 209 -0.08 28.13 16.40
CA ILE A 209 -0.88 27.05 16.98
C ILE A 209 0.01 26.19 17.89
N LYS A 210 -0.46 25.96 19.13
CA LYS A 210 0.37 25.27 20.15
C LYS A 210 0.66 23.81 19.82
N ASN A 211 -0.34 23.08 19.36
CA ASN A 211 -0.21 21.67 18.99
C ASN A 211 -0.27 21.53 17.47
N PRO A 212 0.46 20.57 16.87
CA PRO A 212 0.33 20.30 15.44
C PRO A 212 -1.11 19.97 15.07
N MET A 213 -1.55 20.43 13.90
CA MET A 213 -2.88 20.09 13.40
C MET A 213 -2.85 18.77 12.64
N LEU A 214 -3.87 17.95 12.81
CA LEU A 214 -4.06 16.77 11.97
C LEU A 214 -4.43 17.22 10.56
N PHE A 215 -3.56 16.91 9.62
CA PHE A 215 -3.73 17.16 8.20
C PHE A 215 -4.09 15.86 7.49
N GLN A 216 -5.06 15.94 6.60
CA GLN A 216 -5.44 14.83 5.72
C GLN A 216 -5.61 15.35 4.30
N TYR A 217 -5.13 14.57 3.33
CA TYR A 217 -5.29 14.82 1.90
C TYR A 217 -5.72 13.53 1.21
N ALA A 218 -6.70 13.66 0.33
CA ALA A 218 -7.19 12.55 -0.46
C ALA A 218 -7.58 13.05 -1.86
N TYR A 219 -6.84 12.65 -2.89
CA TYR A 219 -7.16 12.94 -4.30
C TYR A 219 -7.55 14.41 -4.55
N GLY A 220 -6.77 15.36 -4.07
CA GLY A 220 -7.01 16.79 -4.23
C GLY A 220 -7.84 17.45 -3.12
N MET A 221 -8.48 16.68 -2.25
CA MET A 221 -9.25 17.22 -1.11
C MET A 221 -8.35 17.35 0.12
N VAL A 222 -8.37 18.51 0.74
CA VAL A 222 -7.63 18.85 1.96
C VAL A 222 -8.57 18.98 3.14
N GLN A 223 -8.17 18.43 4.27
CA GLN A 223 -8.87 18.57 5.53
C GLN A 223 -7.89 18.88 6.66
N TRP A 224 -8.23 19.85 7.50
CA TRP A 224 -7.52 20.21 8.71
C TRP A 224 -8.40 19.99 9.93
N LEU A 225 -7.86 19.31 10.92
CA LEU A 225 -8.54 19.05 12.18
C LEU A 225 -7.66 19.52 13.34
N PRO A 226 -8.22 20.23 14.34
CA PRO A 226 -7.46 20.61 15.51
C PRO A 226 -7.10 19.37 16.34
N GLU A 227 -5.85 19.34 16.83
CA GLU A 227 -5.41 18.30 17.75
C GLU A 227 -5.18 18.90 19.14
N TYR A 228 -5.76 18.27 20.16
CA TYR A 228 -5.71 18.77 21.53
C TYR A 228 -4.58 18.13 22.34
N ILE A 229 -4.00 17.05 21.85
CA ILE A 229 -2.88 16.34 22.47
C ILE A 229 -1.59 16.71 21.71
N LYS A 230 -0.49 16.80 22.43
CA LYS A 230 0.81 17.03 21.79
C LYS A 230 1.24 15.77 21.02
N MET A 231 1.26 15.89 19.70
CA MET A 231 1.69 14.85 18.77
C MET A 231 3.07 15.18 18.20
N GLU A 232 3.83 14.14 17.83
CA GLU A 232 5.09 14.32 17.10
C GLU A 232 4.82 14.83 15.67
N PRO A 233 5.43 15.96 15.27
CA PRO A 233 5.21 16.53 13.94
C PRO A 233 5.73 15.61 12.84
N ASN A 234 4.82 15.02 12.08
CA ASN A 234 5.15 14.14 10.97
C ASN A 234 4.05 14.11 9.92
N LEU A 235 4.37 13.65 8.72
CA LEU A 235 3.45 13.47 7.62
C LEU A 235 3.80 12.20 6.85
N VAL A 236 2.83 11.33 6.68
CA VAL A 236 2.92 10.18 5.78
C VAL A 236 2.31 10.56 4.44
N ILE A 237 3.05 10.33 3.36
CA ILE A 237 2.61 10.49 1.98
C ILE A 237 2.49 9.11 1.35
N ILE A 238 1.40 8.85 0.64
CA ILE A 238 1.17 7.63 -0.14
C ILE A 238 0.96 8.03 -1.60
N GLY A 239 1.73 7.43 -2.50
CA GLY A 239 1.65 7.74 -3.92
C GLY A 239 2.67 6.98 -4.75
N GLU A 240 2.70 7.29 -6.05
CA GLU A 240 3.69 6.71 -6.97
C GLU A 240 4.91 7.61 -7.10
N ASN A 241 6.10 6.99 -7.15
CA ASN A 241 7.39 7.68 -7.34
C ASN A 241 7.68 8.79 -6.31
N ILE A 242 7.16 8.66 -5.10
CA ILE A 242 7.19 9.69 -4.05
C ILE A 242 8.58 9.94 -3.43
N ASN A 243 9.56 9.06 -3.70
CA ASN A 243 10.92 9.21 -3.15
C ASN A 243 11.62 10.49 -3.63
N ASN A 244 11.28 10.97 -4.82
CA ASN A 244 11.89 12.13 -5.46
C ASN A 244 11.11 13.44 -5.22
N LEU A 245 10.05 13.43 -4.41
CA LEU A 245 9.29 14.64 -4.11
C LEU A 245 10.16 15.66 -3.38
N LYS A 246 10.11 16.92 -3.84
CA LYS A 246 10.62 18.05 -3.08
C LYS A 246 9.80 18.21 -1.82
N ILE A 247 10.47 18.18 -0.67
CA ILE A 247 9.85 18.41 0.62
C ILE A 247 9.79 19.91 0.89
N ILE A 248 8.72 20.34 1.56
CA ILE A 248 8.60 21.70 2.07
C ILE A 248 9.76 21.98 3.06
N SER A 249 10.43 23.08 2.88
CA SER A 249 11.57 23.54 3.69
C SER A 249 11.29 24.92 4.26
#